data_66c842258d481cab19ecdb51083dce15
#
_entry.id   66c842258d481cab19ecdb51083dce15
#
_cell.length_a   1.000
_cell.length_b   1.000
_cell.length_c   1.000
_cell.angle_alpha   90.00
_cell.angle_beta   90.00
_cell.angle_gamma   90.00
#
_symmetry.space_group_name_H-M   'P 1'
#
loop_
_entity.id
_entity.type
_entity.pdbx_description
1 polymer ?
#
loop_
_entity_poly.entity_id
_entity_poly.type
_entity_poly.pdbx_seq_one_letter_code
_entity_poly.pdbx_strand_id
1 'polypeptide(L)'
;MKKSISLLILLSFTTIYSQKNTSFWTPSDTLHKPRRNALIISETAMASGSLLALDKLWYSEYPRSRFQLTNDNKQWKQMDKMGHLMTSYYVGKVGVELLNWSGVSKKNQLIYGATAGFTFLTAVEILDGFSEEWGFSLGDIAANAAGTGLLVGQELLWKE
;
A
#
# COMPACT_ATOMS: atom_id res chain seq x y z
N MET A 1 45.94 -18.74 34.60
CA MET A 1 44.52 -18.39 34.65
C MET A 1 44.21 -16.92 34.23
N LYS A 2 44.99 -15.90 34.63
CA LYS A 2 44.72 -14.47 34.27
C LYS A 2 44.77 -14.15 32.76
N LYS A 3 45.64 -14.84 31.98
CA LYS A 3 45.76 -14.61 30.52
C LYS A 3 44.58 -15.14 29.70
N SER A 4 43.93 -16.21 30.17
CA SER A 4 42.80 -16.83 29.50
C SER A 4 41.51 -15.99 29.64
N ILE A 5 41.34 -15.27 30.74
CA ILE A 5 40.22 -14.38 31.03
C ILE A 5 40.33 -13.13 30.16
N SER A 6 41.53 -12.57 29.98
CA SER A 6 41.75 -11.41 29.09
C SER A 6 41.44 -11.72 27.62
N LEU A 7 41.73 -12.93 27.16
CA LEU A 7 41.43 -13.36 25.79
C LEU A 7 39.92 -13.53 25.56
N LEU A 8 39.19 -14.05 26.55
CA LEU A 8 37.72 -14.17 26.48
C LEU A 8 37.03 -12.82 26.49
N ILE A 9 37.52 -11.85 27.22
CA ILE A 9 37.00 -10.48 27.23
C ILE A 9 37.26 -9.79 25.87
N LEU A 10 38.43 -10.01 25.26
CA LEU A 10 38.74 -9.46 23.94
C LEU A 10 37.84 -10.04 22.82
N LEU A 11 37.56 -11.34 22.88
CA LEU A 11 36.64 -12.02 21.94
C LEU A 11 35.19 -11.57 22.10
N SER A 12 34.76 -11.19 23.31
CA SER A 12 33.40 -10.65 23.52
C SER A 12 33.22 -9.23 22.94
N PHE A 13 34.27 -8.43 22.86
CA PHE A 13 34.23 -7.10 22.27
C PHE A 13 34.20 -7.12 20.73
N THR A 14 34.72 -8.14 20.06
CA THR A 14 34.69 -8.25 18.59
C THR A 14 33.34 -8.65 18.06
N THR A 15 32.47 -9.26 18.85
CA THR A 15 31.11 -9.62 18.41
C THR A 15 30.13 -8.45 18.49
N ILE A 16 30.44 -7.38 19.23
CA ILE A 16 29.55 -6.20 19.39
C ILE A 16 29.58 -5.28 18.17
N TYR A 17 30.64 -5.28 17.38
CA TYR A 17 30.80 -4.40 16.22
C TYR A 17 30.12 -4.90 14.92
N SER A 18 29.51 -6.08 14.90
CA SER A 18 28.87 -6.65 13.71
C SER A 18 27.38 -6.36 13.59
N GLN A 19 26.77 -5.65 14.53
CA GLN A 19 25.38 -5.22 14.37
C GLN A 19 25.37 -3.88 13.64
N LYS A 20 25.15 -3.90 12.33
CA LYS A 20 24.79 -2.73 11.55
C LYS A 20 23.50 -2.18 12.16
N ASN A 21 23.63 -1.15 13.00
CA ASN A 21 22.48 -0.44 13.60
C ASN A 21 21.72 0.25 12.47
N THR A 22 20.84 -0.48 11.79
CA THR A 22 19.88 0.14 10.87
C THR A 22 18.90 0.93 11.72
N SER A 23 19.06 2.26 11.72
CA SER A 23 18.09 3.15 12.34
C SER A 23 16.69 2.79 11.84
N PHE A 24 15.70 2.77 12.74
CA PHE A 24 14.30 2.53 12.37
C PHE A 24 13.84 3.48 11.24
N TRP A 25 14.33 4.71 11.25
CA TRP A 25 13.91 5.77 10.33
C TRP A 25 14.58 5.73 8.95
N THR A 26 15.63 4.90 8.78
CA THR A 26 16.31 4.78 7.49
C THR A 26 15.85 3.55 6.72
N PRO A 27 15.72 3.64 5.38
CA PRO A 27 15.48 2.46 4.55
C PRO A 27 16.56 1.39 4.78
N SER A 28 16.17 0.14 4.68
CA SER A 28 17.11 -0.99 4.79
C SER A 28 17.77 -1.26 3.45
N ASP A 29 19.10 -1.38 3.42
CA ASP A 29 19.86 -1.71 2.20
C ASP A 29 19.52 -3.12 1.65
N THR A 30 18.99 -3.99 2.50
CA THR A 30 18.62 -5.37 2.16
C THR A 30 17.26 -5.70 2.76
N LEU A 31 16.61 -6.73 2.25
CA LEU A 31 15.28 -7.13 2.72
C LEU A 31 15.24 -7.39 4.22
N HIS A 32 14.54 -6.53 4.95
CA HIS A 32 14.28 -6.67 6.39
C HIS A 32 12.91 -7.35 6.60
N LYS A 33 12.94 -8.69 6.67
CA LYS A 33 11.71 -9.50 6.76
C LYS A 33 10.73 -9.07 7.88
N PRO A 34 11.16 -8.76 9.12
CA PRO A 34 10.25 -8.27 10.16
C PRO A 34 9.50 -7.00 9.76
N ARG A 35 10.18 -5.98 9.18
CA ARG A 35 9.54 -4.75 8.71
C ARG A 35 8.51 -5.05 7.62
N ARG A 36 8.92 -5.79 6.58
CA ARG A 36 8.03 -6.18 5.49
C ARG A 36 6.79 -6.91 6.00
N ASN A 37 6.96 -7.89 6.89
CA ASN A 37 5.83 -8.67 7.42
C ASN A 37 4.89 -7.78 8.25
N ALA A 38 5.44 -6.89 9.09
CA ALA A 38 4.64 -5.93 9.85
C ALA A 38 3.83 -5.00 8.91
N LEU A 39 4.44 -4.51 7.82
CA LEU A 39 3.75 -3.72 6.82
C LEU A 39 2.60 -4.48 6.17
N ILE A 40 2.85 -5.69 5.66
CA ILE A 40 1.81 -6.49 5.02
C ILE A 40 0.63 -6.75 5.97
N ILE A 41 0.92 -7.08 7.23
CA ILE A 41 -0.13 -7.33 8.23
C ILE A 41 -0.92 -6.04 8.52
N SER A 42 -0.22 -4.91 8.75
CA SER A 42 -0.88 -3.65 9.06
C SER A 42 -1.68 -3.09 7.89
N GLU A 43 -1.14 -3.12 6.67
CA GLU A 43 -1.85 -2.66 5.46
C GLU A 43 -3.09 -3.54 5.18
N THR A 44 -2.95 -4.87 5.29
CA THR A 44 -4.09 -5.79 5.12
C THR A 44 -5.16 -5.54 6.19
N ALA A 45 -4.75 -5.36 7.45
CA ALA A 45 -5.69 -5.08 8.54
C ALA A 45 -6.41 -3.73 8.35
N MET A 46 -5.67 -2.69 7.95
CA MET A 46 -6.24 -1.36 7.66
C MET A 46 -7.21 -1.42 6.47
N ALA A 47 -6.80 -2.01 5.36
CA ALA A 47 -7.65 -2.14 4.18
C ALA A 47 -8.94 -2.93 4.49
N SER A 48 -8.80 -4.09 5.14
CA SER A 48 -9.95 -4.92 5.53
C SER A 48 -10.86 -4.19 6.52
N GLY A 49 -10.28 -3.52 7.53
CA GLY A 49 -11.02 -2.72 8.50
C GLY A 49 -11.77 -1.56 7.84
N SER A 50 -11.14 -0.87 6.89
CA SER A 50 -11.77 0.21 6.12
C SER A 50 -12.94 -0.30 5.27
N LEU A 51 -12.78 -1.41 4.56
CA LEU A 51 -13.87 -2.00 3.77
C LEU A 51 -15.02 -2.47 4.64
N LEU A 52 -14.74 -3.08 5.81
CA LEU A 52 -15.77 -3.45 6.78
C LEU A 52 -16.48 -2.22 7.37
N ALA A 53 -15.74 -1.15 7.65
CA ALA A 53 -16.32 0.10 8.12
C ALA A 53 -17.21 0.75 7.05
N LEU A 54 -16.77 0.80 5.81
CA LEU A 54 -17.59 1.26 4.68
C LEU A 54 -18.87 0.42 4.57
N ASP A 55 -18.76 -0.92 4.61
CA ASP A 55 -19.91 -1.81 4.55
C ASP A 55 -20.92 -1.56 5.65
N LYS A 56 -20.45 -1.34 6.89
CA LYS A 56 -21.32 -1.22 8.08
C LYS A 56 -21.78 0.19 8.37
N LEU A 57 -21.00 1.21 8.03
CA LEU A 57 -21.32 2.61 8.39
C LEU A 57 -21.89 3.38 7.20
N TRP A 58 -21.50 3.06 5.98
CA TRP A 58 -21.93 3.78 4.77
C TRP A 58 -22.98 3.00 3.98
N TYR A 59 -22.61 1.79 3.51
CA TYR A 59 -23.52 1.03 2.66
C TYR A 59 -24.73 0.46 3.39
N SER A 60 -24.70 0.36 4.73
CA SER A 60 -25.88 -0.09 5.50
C SER A 60 -27.05 0.90 5.47
N GLU A 61 -26.82 2.16 5.11
CA GLU A 61 -27.85 3.18 4.97
C GLU A 61 -28.63 3.06 3.64
N TYR A 62 -28.15 2.26 2.70
CA TYR A 62 -28.74 2.08 1.37
C TYR A 62 -29.19 0.64 1.14
N PRO A 63 -30.30 0.42 0.40
CA PRO A 63 -30.71 -0.92 0.03
C PRO A 63 -29.65 -1.65 -0.81
N ARG A 64 -29.50 -2.94 -0.59
CA ARG A 64 -28.63 -3.81 -1.41
C ARG A 64 -29.36 -4.19 -2.68
N SER A 65 -28.62 -4.19 -3.80
CA SER A 65 -29.09 -4.63 -5.10
C SER A 65 -28.33 -5.86 -5.61
N ARG A 66 -28.79 -6.40 -6.74
CA ARG A 66 -27.94 -7.27 -7.55
C ARG A 66 -26.83 -6.41 -8.12
N PHE A 67 -25.67 -7.03 -8.38
CA PHE A 67 -24.53 -6.34 -8.98
C PHE A 67 -24.97 -5.61 -10.26
N GLN A 68 -24.71 -4.29 -10.30
CA GLN A 68 -25.07 -3.42 -11.39
C GLN A 68 -23.88 -2.56 -11.83
N LEU A 69 -23.84 -2.28 -13.14
CA LEU A 69 -22.91 -1.34 -13.73
C LEU A 69 -23.57 0.03 -13.81
N THR A 70 -22.81 1.08 -13.55
CA THR A 70 -23.25 2.45 -13.72
C THR A 70 -22.35 3.21 -14.69
N ASN A 71 -22.89 4.26 -15.31
CA ASN A 71 -22.14 5.24 -16.08
C ASN A 71 -22.34 6.63 -15.47
N ASP A 72 -21.52 6.93 -14.54
CA ASP A 72 -21.51 8.18 -13.78
C ASP A 72 -20.56 9.25 -14.36
N ASN A 73 -20.01 9.03 -15.55
CA ASN A 73 -19.04 9.94 -16.20
C ASN A 73 -19.54 11.38 -16.38
N LYS A 74 -20.85 11.63 -16.29
CA LYS A 74 -21.44 12.99 -16.37
C LYS A 74 -21.76 13.57 -14.99
N GLN A 75 -21.61 12.80 -13.94
CA GLN A 75 -21.94 13.23 -12.57
C GLN A 75 -20.78 14.02 -11.95
N TRP A 76 -21.08 14.84 -10.97
CA TRP A 76 -20.11 15.57 -10.12
C TRP A 76 -19.01 16.29 -10.90
N LYS A 77 -19.22 16.64 -12.18
CA LYS A 77 -18.21 17.24 -13.05
C LYS A 77 -16.90 16.46 -13.07
N GLN A 78 -16.98 15.15 -12.97
CA GLN A 78 -15.85 14.20 -12.90
C GLN A 78 -14.93 14.37 -11.67
N MET A 79 -15.36 15.07 -10.63
CA MET A 79 -14.57 15.23 -9.39
C MET A 79 -14.32 13.87 -8.72
N ASP A 80 -15.27 12.96 -8.84
CA ASP A 80 -15.16 11.59 -8.39
C ASP A 80 -13.99 10.85 -9.07
N LYS A 81 -13.91 10.92 -10.41
CA LYS A 81 -12.78 10.35 -11.18
C LYS A 81 -11.43 10.92 -10.78
N MET A 82 -11.38 12.23 -10.48
CA MET A 82 -10.17 12.87 -9.95
C MET A 82 -9.84 12.35 -8.56
N GLY A 83 -10.83 12.13 -7.70
CA GLY A 83 -10.68 11.51 -6.39
C GLY A 83 -10.07 10.10 -6.51
N HIS A 84 -10.62 9.25 -7.38
CA HIS A 84 -10.12 7.91 -7.66
C HIS A 84 -8.67 7.92 -8.19
N LEU A 85 -8.36 8.77 -9.18
CA LEU A 85 -7.02 8.91 -9.74
C LEU A 85 -6.01 9.31 -8.66
N MET A 86 -6.31 10.38 -7.92
CA MET A 86 -5.38 10.90 -6.90
C MET A 86 -5.22 9.93 -5.74
N THR A 87 -6.31 9.32 -5.26
CA THR A 87 -6.23 8.34 -4.17
C THR A 87 -5.42 7.12 -4.60
N SER A 88 -5.64 6.59 -5.80
CA SER A 88 -4.87 5.46 -6.33
C SER A 88 -3.39 5.79 -6.42
N TYR A 89 -3.04 6.99 -6.91
CA TYR A 89 -1.67 7.48 -7.00
C TYR A 89 -1.01 7.58 -5.60
N TYR A 90 -1.65 8.30 -4.65
CA TYR A 90 -1.01 8.57 -3.36
C TYR A 90 -0.95 7.35 -2.45
N VAL A 91 -1.98 6.50 -2.44
CA VAL A 91 -1.94 5.23 -1.70
C VAL A 91 -0.85 4.33 -2.28
N GLY A 92 -0.74 4.26 -3.60
CA GLY A 92 0.34 3.54 -4.27
C GLY A 92 1.73 4.10 -3.92
N LYS A 93 1.89 5.42 -3.89
CA LYS A 93 3.14 6.08 -3.50
C LYS A 93 3.56 5.71 -2.08
N VAL A 94 2.64 5.79 -1.13
CA VAL A 94 2.89 5.36 0.26
C VAL A 94 3.30 3.89 0.30
N GLY A 95 2.62 3.01 -0.45
CA GLY A 95 2.98 1.59 -0.56
C GLY A 95 4.40 1.36 -1.07
N VAL A 96 4.81 2.10 -2.12
CA VAL A 96 6.20 2.06 -2.66
C VAL A 96 7.20 2.49 -1.58
N GLU A 97 6.96 3.61 -0.90
CA GLU A 97 7.86 4.15 0.13
C GLU A 97 8.00 3.21 1.33
N LEU A 98 6.90 2.62 1.80
CA LEU A 98 6.90 1.66 2.91
C LEU A 98 7.65 0.38 2.55
N LEU A 99 7.45 -0.16 1.34
CA LEU A 99 8.18 -1.33 0.87
C LEU A 99 9.68 -1.00 0.67
N ASN A 100 10.02 0.20 0.21
CA ASN A 100 11.40 0.68 0.15
C ASN A 100 12.04 0.73 1.53
N TRP A 101 11.32 1.28 2.53
CA TRP A 101 11.79 1.31 3.92
C TRP A 101 12.11 -0.10 4.47
N SER A 102 11.39 -1.11 4.01
CA SER A 102 11.63 -2.51 4.40
C SER A 102 12.72 -3.21 3.60
N GLY A 103 13.35 -2.55 2.62
CA GLY A 103 14.41 -3.09 1.77
C GLY A 103 13.89 -4.08 0.71
N VAL A 104 12.63 -3.97 0.32
CA VAL A 104 12.05 -4.73 -0.81
C VAL A 104 12.62 -4.18 -2.12
N SER A 105 12.88 -5.06 -3.09
CA SER A 105 13.42 -4.66 -4.40
C SER A 105 12.49 -3.70 -5.15
N LYS A 106 13.04 -2.76 -5.93
CA LYS A 106 12.27 -1.77 -6.72
C LYS A 106 11.18 -2.41 -7.56
N LYS A 107 11.49 -3.53 -8.23
CA LYS A 107 10.48 -4.29 -8.99
C LYS A 107 9.25 -4.66 -8.14
N ASN A 108 9.47 -5.18 -6.95
CA ASN A 108 8.39 -5.60 -6.06
C ASN A 108 7.69 -4.40 -5.41
N GLN A 109 8.41 -3.28 -5.15
CA GLN A 109 7.79 -2.02 -4.73
C GLN A 109 6.77 -1.55 -5.76
N LEU A 110 7.11 -1.57 -7.06
CA LEU A 110 6.22 -1.15 -8.14
C LEU A 110 5.05 -2.13 -8.33
N ILE A 111 5.30 -3.44 -8.24
CA ILE A 111 4.24 -4.45 -8.40
C ILE A 111 3.23 -4.41 -7.24
N TYR A 112 3.70 -4.38 -6.00
CA TYR A 112 2.82 -4.52 -4.82
C TYR A 112 2.48 -3.17 -4.18
N GLY A 113 3.45 -2.25 -4.08
CA GLY A 113 3.23 -0.94 -3.49
C GLY A 113 2.41 -0.04 -4.39
N ALA A 114 2.85 0.14 -5.65
CA ALA A 114 2.16 1.07 -6.55
C ALA A 114 0.72 0.63 -6.89
N THR A 115 0.42 -0.67 -6.88
CA THR A 115 -0.93 -1.18 -7.16
C THR A 115 -1.84 -1.24 -5.94
N ALA A 116 -1.36 -0.92 -4.74
CA ALA A 116 -2.16 -1.00 -3.51
C ALA A 116 -3.42 -0.13 -3.58
N GLY A 117 -3.28 1.12 -4.07
CA GLY A 117 -4.41 2.03 -4.24
C GLY A 117 -5.44 1.52 -5.25
N PHE A 118 -4.98 1.05 -6.41
CA PHE A 118 -5.85 0.43 -7.42
C PHE A 118 -6.64 -0.75 -6.85
N THR A 119 -5.96 -1.65 -6.12
CA THR A 119 -6.59 -2.84 -5.55
C THR A 119 -7.65 -2.47 -4.51
N PHE A 120 -7.33 -1.52 -3.62
CA PHE A 120 -8.27 -1.07 -2.58
C PHE A 120 -9.50 -0.39 -3.19
N LEU A 121 -9.30 0.56 -4.10
CA LEU A 121 -10.41 1.28 -4.73
C LEU A 121 -11.25 0.39 -5.66
N THR A 122 -10.64 -0.63 -6.29
CA THR A 122 -11.41 -1.63 -7.03
C THR A 122 -12.32 -2.44 -6.09
N ALA A 123 -11.88 -2.74 -4.86
CA ALA A 123 -12.75 -3.38 -3.88
C ALA A 123 -13.90 -2.48 -3.43
N VAL A 124 -13.69 -1.16 -3.33
CA VAL A 124 -14.75 -0.18 -3.08
C VAL A 124 -15.76 -0.19 -4.23
N GLU A 125 -15.30 -0.13 -5.48
CA GLU A 125 -16.18 -0.22 -6.67
C GLU A 125 -17.03 -1.50 -6.69
N ILE A 126 -16.47 -2.61 -6.22
CA ILE A 126 -17.25 -3.86 -6.09
C ILE A 126 -18.37 -3.70 -5.04
N LEU A 127 -18.12 -3.00 -3.93
CA LEU A 127 -19.16 -2.71 -2.93
C LEU A 127 -20.24 -1.78 -3.52
N ASP A 128 -19.84 -0.76 -4.28
CA ASP A 128 -20.75 0.13 -5.01
C ASP A 128 -21.63 -0.64 -5.98
N GLY A 129 -21.06 -1.64 -6.67
CA GLY A 129 -21.80 -2.51 -7.58
C GLY A 129 -22.97 -3.27 -6.95
N PHE A 130 -22.94 -3.49 -5.62
CA PHE A 130 -24.03 -4.14 -4.87
C PHE A 130 -24.96 -3.15 -4.14
N SER A 131 -24.82 -1.85 -4.35
CA SER A 131 -25.70 -0.81 -3.80
C SER A 131 -26.74 -0.36 -4.84
N GLU A 132 -27.98 -0.10 -4.40
CA GLU A 132 -29.00 0.50 -5.28
C GLU A 132 -28.66 1.95 -5.65
N GLU A 133 -27.94 2.67 -4.77
CA GLU A 133 -27.64 4.10 -4.95
C GLU A 133 -26.47 4.34 -5.91
N TRP A 134 -25.43 3.46 -5.88
CA TRP A 134 -24.17 3.73 -6.58
C TRP A 134 -24.00 2.92 -7.86
N GLY A 135 -23.54 1.71 -7.80
CA GLY A 135 -23.21 0.85 -8.95
C GLY A 135 -21.72 0.90 -9.31
N PHE A 136 -21.22 -0.21 -9.86
CA PHE A 136 -19.83 -0.35 -10.29
C PHE A 136 -19.55 0.53 -11.52
N SER A 137 -18.56 1.42 -11.43
CA SER A 137 -18.20 2.36 -12.48
C SER A 137 -16.91 1.94 -13.20
N LEU A 138 -17.01 1.68 -14.52
CA LEU A 138 -15.82 1.45 -15.36
C LEU A 138 -14.98 2.73 -15.50
N GLY A 139 -15.59 3.91 -15.34
CA GLY A 139 -14.90 5.20 -15.33
C GLY A 139 -13.94 5.29 -14.14
N ASP A 140 -14.37 4.83 -12.97
CA ASP A 140 -13.55 4.85 -11.74
C ASP A 140 -12.43 3.82 -11.77
N ILE A 141 -12.70 2.65 -12.34
CA ILE A 141 -11.64 1.67 -12.61
C ILE A 141 -10.57 2.25 -13.56
N ALA A 142 -10.99 2.96 -14.61
CA ALA A 142 -10.06 3.63 -15.52
C ALA A 142 -9.25 4.74 -14.82
N ALA A 143 -9.89 5.53 -13.95
CA ALA A 143 -9.24 6.56 -13.14
C ALA A 143 -8.24 5.94 -12.14
N ASN A 144 -8.60 4.84 -11.48
CA ASN A 144 -7.71 4.09 -10.61
C ASN A 144 -6.47 3.57 -11.36
N ALA A 145 -6.69 3.01 -12.55
CA ALA A 145 -5.60 2.53 -13.42
C ALA A 145 -4.70 3.69 -13.89
N ALA A 146 -5.28 4.84 -14.22
CA ALA A 146 -4.53 6.03 -14.63
C ALA A 146 -3.66 6.57 -13.49
N GLY A 147 -4.17 6.65 -12.25
CA GLY A 147 -3.40 7.09 -11.09
C GLY A 147 -2.21 6.16 -10.80
N THR A 148 -2.44 4.85 -10.79
CA THR A 148 -1.37 3.85 -10.65
C THR A 148 -0.37 3.92 -11.81
N GLY A 149 -0.85 4.03 -13.05
CA GLY A 149 0.00 4.12 -14.24
C GLY A 149 0.88 5.38 -14.23
N LEU A 150 0.34 6.52 -13.76
CA LEU A 150 1.09 7.76 -13.58
C LEU A 150 2.23 7.56 -12.57
N LEU A 151 1.94 6.97 -11.40
CA LEU A 151 2.96 6.68 -10.39
C LEU A 151 4.06 5.77 -10.95
N VAL A 152 3.68 4.63 -11.53
CA VAL A 152 4.65 3.67 -12.10
C VAL A 152 5.48 4.32 -13.20
N GLY A 153 4.86 5.12 -14.07
CA GLY A 153 5.56 5.87 -15.13
C GLY A 153 6.60 6.84 -14.56
N GLN A 154 6.25 7.60 -13.52
CA GLN A 154 7.17 8.52 -12.84
C GLN A 154 8.35 7.78 -12.20
N GLU A 155 8.07 6.72 -11.47
CA GLU A 155 9.09 5.90 -10.79
C GLU A 155 10.07 5.24 -11.77
N LEU A 156 9.61 4.88 -12.97
CA LEU A 156 10.45 4.29 -14.01
C LEU A 156 11.26 5.33 -14.78
N LEU A 157 10.68 6.51 -15.05
CA LEU A 157 11.29 7.57 -15.87
C LEU A 157 12.30 8.40 -15.06
N TRP A 158 11.94 8.74 -13.81
CA TRP A 158 12.80 9.62 -12.99
C TRP A 158 13.78 8.85 -12.11
N LYS A 159 13.64 7.52 -12.01
CA LYS A 159 14.55 6.64 -11.24
C LYS A 159 14.80 7.10 -9.79
N GLU A 160 13.80 7.72 -9.19
CA GLU A 160 13.84 8.13 -7.79
C GLU A 160 13.54 6.97 -6.83
#